data_e9478371f3acfcbd3c4974dc4807a692
#
_entry.id   e9478371f3acfcbd3c4974dc4807a692
#
_cell.length_a   1.000
_cell.length_b   1.000
_cell.length_c   1.000
_cell.angle_alpha   90.00
_cell.angle_beta   90.00
_cell.angle_gamma   90.00
#
_symmetry.space_group_name_H-M   'P 1'
#
loop_
_entity.id
_entity.type
_entity.pdbx_description
1 polymer ?
#
loop_
_entity_poly.entity_id
_entity_poly.type
_entity_poly.pdbx_seq_one_letter_code
_entity_poly.pdbx_strand_id
1 'polypeptide(L)'
;MPDLKDPDMNLLKETHAVQALIQLVNQNPGEVVLIALGPLSNIALASNMDAGFFTKVKEIYLMGGCVHGKGNHWVSAEFNFGADPEAAYIVLNEKNNCPVSLMSWEACLDHVLEWEFYDRYVGTGTKKAEFMKKISSKIREYEGNGPFITCDPFPICAAVQPQIVLKEKLVYATVELKGGFTRGQMVVDWYGLLKKDSNVRLLEKLDLELFMAMMLHSVK
;
A
#
# COMPACT_ATOMS: atom_id res chain seq x y z
N MET A 1 20.50 -14.36 -1.64
CA MET A 1 20.27 -12.91 -1.47
C MET A 1 21.07 -12.20 -2.53
N PRO A 2 20.62 -11.07 -3.07
CA PRO A 2 21.43 -10.28 -3.99
C PRO A 2 22.72 -9.82 -3.27
N ASP A 3 23.82 -9.74 -4.03
CA ASP A 3 25.11 -9.24 -3.52
C ASP A 3 25.05 -7.71 -3.38
N LEU A 4 24.54 -7.27 -2.23
CA LEU A 4 24.45 -5.86 -1.83
C LEU A 4 25.48 -5.60 -0.75
N LYS A 5 26.07 -4.40 -0.75
CA LYS A 5 26.88 -3.92 0.38
C LYS A 5 26.04 -3.91 1.65
N ASP A 6 26.66 -4.28 2.77
CA ASP A 6 26.02 -4.09 4.08
C ASP A 6 25.60 -2.64 4.26
N PRO A 7 24.41 -2.40 4.86
CA PRO A 7 23.95 -1.04 5.12
C PRO A 7 24.86 -0.34 6.12
N ASP A 8 25.08 0.96 5.92
CA ASP A 8 25.76 1.78 6.93
C ASP A 8 24.83 1.96 8.15
N MET A 9 25.15 1.24 9.22
CA MET A 9 24.40 1.25 10.47
C MET A 9 24.38 2.63 11.14
N ASN A 10 25.31 3.54 10.82
CA ASN A 10 25.30 4.91 11.32
C ASN A 10 24.18 5.77 10.73
N LEU A 11 23.55 5.33 9.63
CA LEU A 11 22.40 5.99 9.03
C LEU A 11 21.08 5.67 9.75
N LEU A 12 21.04 4.63 10.57
CA LEU A 12 19.87 4.30 11.38
C LEU A 12 19.64 5.41 12.44
N LYS A 13 18.40 5.83 12.54
CA LYS A 13 17.98 6.77 13.58
C LYS A 13 17.62 6.02 14.85
N GLU A 14 17.93 6.59 16.01
CA GLU A 14 17.55 6.02 17.31
C GLU A 14 16.05 6.11 17.58
N THR A 15 15.37 7.08 16.97
CA THR A 15 13.94 7.29 17.13
C THR A 15 13.14 6.17 16.50
N HIS A 16 12.29 5.51 17.28
CA HIS A 16 11.38 4.47 16.77
C HIS A 16 10.40 5.03 15.73
N ALA A 17 10.05 4.23 14.70
CA ALA A 17 9.22 4.66 13.59
C ALA A 17 7.87 5.27 14.02
N VAL A 18 7.21 4.70 15.04
CA VAL A 18 5.95 5.24 15.59
C VAL A 18 6.12 6.65 16.16
N GLN A 19 7.21 6.88 16.90
CA GLN A 19 7.50 8.20 17.45
C GLN A 19 7.83 9.21 16.33
N ALA A 20 8.58 8.78 15.32
CA ALA A 20 8.89 9.60 14.16
C ALA A 20 7.62 10.01 13.39
N LEU A 21 6.67 9.07 13.18
CA LEU A 21 5.37 9.36 12.57
C LEU A 21 4.60 10.43 13.35
N ILE A 22 4.46 10.26 14.67
CA ILE A 22 3.77 11.22 15.53
C ILE A 22 4.45 12.60 15.47
N GLN A 23 5.78 12.64 15.55
CA GLN A 23 6.54 13.89 15.50
C GLN A 23 6.36 14.62 14.16
N LEU A 24 6.50 13.90 13.02
CA LEU A 24 6.38 14.48 11.69
C LEU A 24 4.97 15.03 11.44
N VAL A 25 3.95 14.28 11.81
CA VAL A 25 2.54 14.69 11.64
C VAL A 25 2.22 15.90 12.56
N ASN A 26 2.72 15.91 13.79
CA ASN A 26 2.52 17.02 14.71
C ASN A 26 3.27 18.31 14.30
N GLN A 27 4.41 18.17 13.65
CA GLN A 27 5.18 19.30 13.13
C GLN A 27 4.58 19.88 11.84
N ASN A 28 3.83 19.08 11.06
CA ASN A 28 3.29 19.45 9.76
C ASN A 28 1.79 19.05 9.65
N PRO A 29 0.92 19.61 10.51
CA PRO A 29 -0.48 19.20 10.57
C PRO A 29 -1.24 19.53 9.26
N GLY A 30 -1.90 18.54 8.69
CA GLY A 30 -2.64 18.67 7.43
C GLY A 30 -1.77 18.66 6.17
N GLU A 31 -0.46 18.47 6.27
CA GLU A 31 0.45 18.48 5.11
C GLU A 31 0.97 17.07 4.78
N VAL A 32 1.07 16.18 5.79
CA VAL A 32 1.67 14.86 5.64
C VAL A 32 0.71 13.91 4.92
N VAL A 33 1.14 13.37 3.79
CA VAL A 33 0.52 12.23 3.10
C VAL A 33 1.26 10.97 3.52
N LEU A 34 0.54 10.00 4.11
CA LEU A 34 1.11 8.71 4.47
C LEU A 34 0.90 7.71 3.32
N ILE A 35 1.97 7.01 2.94
CA ILE A 35 1.89 5.92 1.96
C ILE A 35 2.29 4.63 2.67
N ALA A 36 1.31 3.76 2.94
CA ALA A 36 1.49 2.53 3.68
C ALA A 36 1.55 1.33 2.72
N LEU A 37 2.70 0.67 2.66
CA LEU A 37 3.01 -0.40 1.72
C LEU A 37 3.27 -1.75 2.42
N GLY A 38 2.97 -1.82 3.71
CA GLY A 38 3.13 -2.99 4.57
C GLY A 38 2.05 -3.05 5.64
N PRO A 39 2.16 -3.97 6.61
CA PRO A 39 1.24 -4.06 7.74
C PRO A 39 1.09 -2.74 8.48
N LEU A 40 -0.12 -2.41 8.90
CA LEU A 40 -0.49 -1.09 9.40
C LEU A 40 -0.16 -0.86 10.89
N SER A 41 0.59 -1.76 11.52
CA SER A 41 0.92 -1.76 12.96
C SER A 41 1.49 -0.43 13.44
N ASN A 42 2.44 0.16 12.72
CA ASN A 42 3.05 1.43 13.12
C ASN A 42 2.05 2.60 13.08
N ILE A 43 1.15 2.63 12.10
CA ILE A 43 0.13 3.69 11.98
C ILE A 43 -0.92 3.53 13.08
N ALA A 44 -1.38 2.31 13.34
CA ALA A 44 -2.32 2.02 14.42
C ALA A 44 -1.73 2.35 15.79
N LEU A 45 -0.46 2.00 16.04
CA LEU A 45 0.22 2.36 17.28
C LEU A 45 0.38 3.89 17.42
N ALA A 46 0.71 4.60 16.33
CA ALA A 46 0.81 6.06 16.34
C ALA A 46 -0.54 6.71 16.72
N SER A 47 -1.65 6.21 16.16
CA SER A 47 -2.98 6.73 16.49
C SER A 47 -3.42 6.41 17.92
N ASN A 48 -3.04 5.25 18.46
CA ASN A 48 -3.30 4.89 19.86
C ASN A 48 -2.47 5.72 20.86
N MET A 49 -1.26 6.15 20.46
CA MET A 49 -0.39 6.96 21.30
C MET A 49 -0.70 8.47 21.21
N ASP A 50 -1.23 8.94 20.07
CA ASP A 50 -1.70 10.32 19.85
C ASP A 50 -3.11 10.31 19.30
N ALA A 51 -4.11 10.53 20.15
CA ALA A 51 -5.54 10.54 19.76
C ALA A 51 -5.87 11.57 18.66
N GLY A 52 -5.02 12.59 18.48
CA GLY A 52 -5.14 13.58 17.40
C GLY A 52 -4.42 13.19 16.11
N PHE A 53 -3.75 12.05 16.03
CA PHE A 53 -2.89 11.66 14.92
C PHE A 53 -3.60 11.76 13.56
N PHE A 54 -4.71 11.05 13.40
CA PHE A 54 -5.45 11.03 12.14
C PHE A 54 -6.05 12.38 11.74
N THR A 55 -6.38 13.25 12.70
CA THR A 55 -6.92 14.59 12.38
C THR A 55 -5.88 15.53 11.78
N LYS A 56 -4.59 15.20 11.94
CA LYS A 56 -3.44 15.97 11.45
C LYS A 56 -2.84 15.37 10.18
N VAL A 57 -3.16 14.11 9.84
CA VAL A 57 -2.74 13.48 8.58
C VAL A 57 -3.61 14.03 7.44
N LYS A 58 -2.98 14.42 6.33
CA LYS A 58 -3.68 14.94 5.16
C LYS A 58 -4.48 13.86 4.45
N GLU A 59 -3.86 12.75 4.15
CA GLU A 59 -4.43 11.60 3.46
C GLU A 59 -3.55 10.36 3.65
N ILE A 60 -4.15 9.18 3.59
CA ILE A 60 -3.46 7.90 3.63
C ILE A 60 -3.70 7.17 2.31
N TYR A 61 -2.62 6.82 1.61
CA TYR A 61 -2.63 5.85 0.52
C TYR A 61 -2.09 4.53 1.04
N LEU A 62 -2.78 3.44 0.75
CA LEU A 62 -2.32 2.14 1.20
C LEU A 62 -2.47 1.05 0.14
N MET A 63 -1.52 0.12 0.15
CA MET A 63 -1.62 -1.15 -0.53
C MET A 63 -2.01 -2.21 0.49
N GLY A 64 -3.12 -2.90 0.26
CA GLY A 64 -3.54 -3.98 1.14
C GLY A 64 -5.00 -4.36 1.00
N GLY A 65 -5.35 -5.43 1.69
CA GLY A 65 -6.69 -5.98 1.67
C GLY A 65 -7.08 -6.63 0.35
N CYS A 66 -8.19 -7.34 0.37
CA CYS A 66 -8.79 -7.94 -0.82
C CYS A 66 -10.30 -7.74 -0.81
N VAL A 67 -10.82 -7.17 -1.91
CA VAL A 67 -12.23 -6.72 -2.01
C VAL A 67 -13.21 -7.87 -2.28
N HIS A 68 -12.72 -9.01 -2.78
CA HIS A 68 -13.50 -10.19 -3.12
C HIS A 68 -13.12 -11.43 -2.30
N GLY A 69 -12.33 -11.25 -1.23
CA GLY A 69 -11.90 -12.34 -0.36
C GLY A 69 -10.92 -13.32 -1.01
N LYS A 70 -10.19 -12.89 -2.04
CA LYS A 70 -9.15 -13.68 -2.71
C LYS A 70 -7.80 -13.37 -2.06
N GLY A 71 -7.46 -14.09 -1.01
CA GLY A 71 -6.21 -13.89 -0.29
C GLY A 71 -4.97 -14.26 -1.11
N ASN A 72 -3.82 -13.71 -0.74
CA ASN A 72 -2.52 -14.06 -1.33
C ASN A 72 -1.58 -14.74 -0.33
N HIS A 73 -1.88 -14.65 0.97
CA HIS A 73 -1.11 -15.29 2.04
C HIS A 73 -1.97 -16.20 2.91
N TRP A 74 -3.21 -15.78 3.20
CA TRP A 74 -4.26 -16.61 3.82
C TRP A 74 -5.38 -16.84 2.82
N VAL A 75 -6.31 -17.76 3.16
CA VAL A 75 -7.41 -18.14 2.27
C VAL A 75 -8.18 -16.93 1.74
N SER A 76 -8.46 -15.96 2.60
CA SER A 76 -9.29 -14.82 2.24
C SER A 76 -8.70 -13.46 2.65
N ALA A 77 -7.46 -13.44 3.13
CA ALA A 77 -6.78 -12.23 3.55
C ALA A 77 -5.53 -11.97 2.71
N GLU A 78 -5.34 -10.72 2.35
CA GLU A 78 -4.10 -10.22 1.78
C GLU A 78 -3.04 -10.07 2.90
N PHE A 79 -1.76 -10.16 2.54
CA PHE A 79 -0.64 -10.22 3.49
C PHE A 79 -0.63 -9.06 4.49
N ASN A 80 -0.72 -7.82 4.05
CA ASN A 80 -0.60 -6.65 4.92
C ASN A 80 -1.73 -6.60 5.97
N PHE A 81 -2.94 -6.95 5.56
CA PHE A 81 -4.12 -7.01 6.44
C PHE A 81 -4.11 -8.28 7.31
N GLY A 82 -3.70 -9.40 6.74
CA GLY A 82 -3.61 -10.66 7.46
C GLY A 82 -2.49 -10.70 8.50
N ALA A 83 -1.39 -9.97 8.29
CA ALA A 83 -0.27 -9.90 9.22
C ALA A 83 -0.62 -9.16 10.53
N ASP A 84 -1.48 -8.14 10.46
CA ASP A 84 -1.99 -7.40 11.63
C ASP A 84 -3.43 -6.91 11.37
N PRO A 85 -4.42 -7.80 11.51
CA PRO A 85 -5.82 -7.47 11.26
C PRO A 85 -6.36 -6.37 12.17
N GLU A 86 -5.91 -6.34 13.43
CA GLU A 86 -6.31 -5.32 14.40
C GLU A 86 -5.83 -3.93 13.98
N ALA A 87 -4.60 -3.82 13.52
CA ALA A 87 -4.08 -2.56 13.00
C ALA A 87 -4.82 -2.10 11.75
N ALA A 88 -5.12 -3.02 10.83
CA ALA A 88 -5.91 -2.72 9.64
C ALA A 88 -7.34 -2.26 10.03
N TYR A 89 -7.97 -2.92 11.00
CA TYR A 89 -9.26 -2.50 11.55
C TYR A 89 -9.20 -1.08 12.13
N ILE A 90 -8.23 -0.77 12.98
CA ILE A 90 -8.04 0.55 13.58
C ILE A 90 -7.91 1.62 12.49
N VAL A 91 -7.00 1.42 11.53
CA VAL A 91 -6.77 2.40 10.47
C VAL A 91 -8.02 2.64 9.62
N LEU A 92 -8.80 1.62 9.29
CA LEU A 92 -10.02 1.80 8.49
C LEU A 92 -11.18 2.41 9.28
N ASN A 93 -11.34 2.06 10.56
CA ASN A 93 -12.56 2.40 11.32
C ASN A 93 -12.39 3.55 12.32
N GLU A 94 -11.17 3.86 12.77
CA GLU A 94 -10.92 4.87 13.80
C GLU A 94 -10.21 6.13 13.27
N LYS A 95 -10.06 6.27 11.97
CA LYS A 95 -9.31 7.34 11.30
C LYS A 95 -9.94 8.75 11.35
N ASN A 96 -11.03 8.95 12.07
CA ASN A 96 -11.65 10.27 12.31
C ASN A 96 -11.75 11.16 11.05
N ASN A 97 -12.35 10.64 9.97
CA ASN A 97 -12.51 11.30 8.67
C ASN A 97 -11.22 11.58 7.88
N CYS A 98 -10.05 11.07 8.30
CA CYS A 98 -8.86 11.10 7.46
C CYS A 98 -9.15 10.34 6.15
N PRO A 99 -8.94 10.93 4.97
CA PRO A 99 -9.16 10.23 3.71
C PRO A 99 -8.22 9.03 3.57
N VAL A 100 -8.77 7.88 3.14
CA VAL A 100 -8.00 6.67 2.84
C VAL A 100 -8.26 6.23 1.42
N SER A 101 -7.21 6.18 0.63
CA SER A 101 -7.18 5.63 -0.73
C SER A 101 -6.49 4.28 -0.72
N LEU A 102 -7.17 3.23 -1.21
CA LEU A 102 -6.72 1.86 -1.07
C LEU A 102 -6.60 1.17 -2.43
N MET A 103 -5.40 0.62 -2.70
CA MET A 103 -5.13 -0.31 -3.79
C MET A 103 -5.18 -1.73 -3.25
N SER A 104 -6.21 -2.50 -3.61
CA SER A 104 -6.37 -3.87 -3.14
C SER A 104 -5.49 -4.85 -3.92
N TRP A 105 -5.30 -6.06 -3.37
CA TRP A 105 -4.58 -7.13 -4.06
C TRP A 105 -5.19 -7.47 -5.41
N GLU A 106 -6.52 -7.60 -5.49
CA GLU A 106 -7.17 -7.89 -6.77
C GLU A 106 -6.99 -6.76 -7.77
N ALA A 107 -7.03 -5.50 -7.32
CA ALA A 107 -6.75 -4.38 -8.21
C ALA A 107 -5.30 -4.41 -8.73
N CYS A 108 -4.32 -4.86 -7.94
CA CYS A 108 -2.95 -5.08 -8.43
C CYS A 108 -2.91 -6.16 -9.52
N LEU A 109 -3.67 -7.26 -9.34
CA LEU A 109 -3.76 -8.34 -10.34
C LEU A 109 -4.44 -7.90 -11.64
N ASP A 110 -5.35 -6.92 -11.58
CA ASP A 110 -5.99 -6.34 -12.76
C ASP A 110 -5.06 -5.36 -13.52
N HIS A 111 -3.89 -5.03 -12.94
CA HIS A 111 -2.90 -4.08 -13.47
C HIS A 111 -1.53 -4.73 -13.70
N VAL A 112 -1.51 -5.97 -14.15
CA VAL A 112 -0.27 -6.69 -14.46
C VAL A 112 0.44 -6.06 -15.66
N LEU A 113 1.76 -6.25 -15.71
CA LEU A 113 2.62 -5.70 -16.74
C LEU A 113 3.35 -6.82 -17.49
N GLU A 114 3.75 -6.54 -18.72
CA GLU A 114 4.56 -7.47 -19.50
C GLU A 114 6.03 -7.42 -19.06
N TRP A 115 6.72 -8.55 -19.21
CA TRP A 115 8.14 -8.66 -18.84
C TRP A 115 9.05 -7.73 -19.65
N GLU A 116 8.65 -7.35 -20.86
CA GLU A 116 9.35 -6.35 -21.68
C GLU A 116 9.40 -4.98 -21.00
N PHE A 117 8.34 -4.62 -20.27
CA PHE A 117 8.37 -3.40 -19.46
C PHE A 117 9.39 -3.52 -18.33
N TYR A 118 9.40 -4.63 -17.58
CA TYR A 118 10.37 -4.87 -16.52
C TYR A 118 11.81 -4.78 -17.04
N ASP A 119 12.10 -5.47 -18.15
CA ASP A 119 13.44 -5.47 -18.75
C ASP A 119 13.87 -4.05 -19.15
N ARG A 120 12.97 -3.26 -19.68
CA ARG A 120 13.21 -1.86 -20.02
C ARG A 120 13.42 -1.01 -18.76
N TYR A 121 12.63 -1.24 -17.70
CA TYR A 121 12.71 -0.52 -16.42
C TYR A 121 14.05 -0.73 -15.71
N VAL A 122 14.52 -1.96 -15.60
CA VAL A 122 15.79 -2.28 -14.96
C VAL A 122 17.01 -2.15 -15.90
N GLY A 123 16.77 -2.00 -17.20
CA GLY A 123 17.79 -1.91 -18.27
C GLY A 123 18.24 -0.50 -18.63
N THR A 124 17.80 0.56 -17.93
CA THR A 124 18.15 1.95 -18.27
C THR A 124 19.62 2.31 -18.06
N GLY A 125 20.42 1.47 -17.41
CA GLY A 125 21.84 1.70 -17.17
C GLY A 125 22.17 2.70 -16.06
N THR A 126 21.18 3.18 -15.33
CA THR A 126 21.39 4.07 -14.18
C THR A 126 21.67 3.29 -12.90
N LYS A 127 22.31 3.94 -11.92
CA LYS A 127 22.55 3.31 -10.59
C LYS A 127 21.25 2.87 -9.90
N LYS A 128 20.16 3.61 -10.07
CA LYS A 128 18.86 3.26 -9.51
C LYS A 128 18.29 2.00 -10.17
N ALA A 129 18.36 1.91 -11.51
CA ALA A 129 17.90 0.73 -12.25
C ALA A 129 18.75 -0.51 -11.91
N GLU A 130 20.06 -0.37 -11.79
CA GLU A 130 20.93 -1.45 -11.35
C GLU A 130 20.61 -1.94 -9.94
N PHE A 131 20.30 -1.01 -9.02
CA PHE A 131 19.84 -1.35 -7.68
C PHE A 131 18.49 -2.10 -7.74
N MET A 132 17.50 -1.57 -8.49
CA MET A 132 16.20 -2.24 -8.68
C MET A 132 16.37 -3.64 -9.28
N LYS A 133 17.23 -3.81 -10.29
CA LYS A 133 17.56 -5.11 -10.88
C LYS A 133 18.09 -6.10 -9.85
N LYS A 134 18.95 -5.63 -8.94
CA LYS A 134 19.51 -6.49 -7.89
C LYS A 134 18.44 -6.93 -6.89
N ILE A 135 17.65 -6.00 -6.33
CA ILE A 135 16.67 -6.34 -5.30
C ILE A 135 15.49 -7.16 -5.86
N SER A 136 15.15 -6.99 -7.14
CA SER A 136 14.08 -7.74 -7.82
C SER A 136 14.59 -8.95 -8.63
N SER A 137 15.84 -9.35 -8.47
CA SER A 137 16.47 -10.42 -9.27
C SER A 137 15.75 -11.77 -9.24
N LYS A 138 14.97 -12.04 -8.17
CA LYS A 138 14.23 -13.28 -7.97
C LYS A 138 12.77 -13.22 -8.41
N ILE A 139 12.27 -12.05 -8.79
CA ILE A 139 10.84 -11.87 -9.06
C ILE A 139 10.37 -12.74 -10.23
N ARG A 140 11.18 -12.84 -11.30
CA ARG A 140 10.86 -13.67 -12.47
C ARG A 140 10.85 -15.17 -12.15
N GLU A 141 11.74 -15.60 -11.25
CA GLU A 141 11.74 -16.98 -10.77
C GLU A 141 10.50 -17.28 -9.92
N TYR A 142 10.07 -16.32 -9.11
CA TYR A 142 8.90 -16.42 -8.25
C TYR A 142 7.60 -16.43 -9.06
N GLU A 143 7.44 -15.53 -10.03
CA GLU A 143 6.24 -15.43 -10.88
C GLU A 143 6.15 -16.55 -11.94
N GLY A 144 7.25 -17.23 -12.24
CA GLY A 144 7.29 -18.32 -13.22
C GLY A 144 6.85 -17.87 -14.62
N ASN A 145 5.79 -18.48 -15.16
CA ASN A 145 5.21 -18.13 -16.46
C ASN A 145 4.14 -17.02 -16.37
N GLY A 146 3.90 -16.47 -15.18
CA GLY A 146 2.96 -15.35 -14.97
C GLY A 146 3.49 -14.03 -15.51
N PRO A 147 2.63 -12.98 -15.55
CA PRO A 147 3.04 -11.62 -15.90
C PRO A 147 3.89 -11.00 -14.78
N PHE A 148 4.48 -9.85 -15.05
CA PHE A 148 5.14 -9.06 -14.01
C PHE A 148 4.08 -8.38 -13.14
N ILE A 149 4.02 -8.77 -11.86
CA ILE A 149 3.13 -8.19 -10.84
C ILE A 149 3.92 -7.21 -9.99
N THR A 150 3.38 -6.03 -9.82
CA THR A 150 3.85 -5.03 -8.87
C THR A 150 2.66 -4.41 -8.15
N CYS A 151 2.78 -4.08 -6.88
CA CYS A 151 1.68 -3.58 -6.07
C CYS A 151 1.98 -2.20 -5.48
N ASP A 152 3.06 -2.09 -4.75
CA ASP A 152 3.44 -0.91 -3.96
C ASP A 152 3.60 0.38 -4.77
N PRO A 153 4.12 0.37 -6.01
CA PRO A 153 4.22 1.58 -6.80
C PRO A 153 2.87 2.21 -7.18
N PHE A 154 1.76 1.45 -7.22
CA PHE A 154 0.45 1.99 -7.62
C PHE A 154 -0.07 3.07 -6.67
N PRO A 155 -0.18 2.84 -5.33
CA PRO A 155 -0.61 3.90 -4.42
C PRO A 155 0.38 5.06 -4.34
N ILE A 156 1.69 4.82 -4.54
CA ILE A 156 2.69 5.89 -4.64
C ILE A 156 2.38 6.78 -5.83
N CYS A 157 2.19 6.19 -7.01
CA CYS A 157 1.87 6.94 -8.23
C CYS A 157 0.55 7.70 -8.10
N ALA A 158 -0.48 7.10 -7.47
CA ALA A 158 -1.75 7.76 -7.21
C ALA A 158 -1.62 8.96 -6.25
N ALA A 159 -0.75 8.85 -5.24
CA ALA A 159 -0.48 9.95 -4.31
C ALA A 159 0.28 11.12 -4.96
N VAL A 160 1.23 10.81 -5.85
CA VAL A 160 2.06 11.82 -6.54
C VAL A 160 1.34 12.45 -7.72
N GLN A 161 0.56 11.66 -8.46
CA GLN A 161 -0.13 12.05 -9.69
C GLN A 161 -1.58 11.56 -9.66
N PRO A 162 -2.50 12.24 -8.94
CA PRO A 162 -3.88 11.75 -8.76
C PRO A 162 -4.64 11.48 -10.06
N GLN A 163 -4.29 12.15 -11.16
CA GLN A 163 -4.90 11.97 -12.48
C GLN A 163 -4.68 10.57 -13.08
N ILE A 164 -3.75 9.77 -12.50
CA ILE A 164 -3.55 8.38 -12.90
C ILE A 164 -4.75 7.50 -12.58
N VAL A 165 -5.60 7.91 -11.62
CA VAL A 165 -6.78 7.16 -11.21
C VAL A 165 -7.91 7.38 -12.21
N LEU A 166 -8.22 6.38 -13.02
CA LEU A 166 -9.29 6.42 -14.03
C LEU A 166 -10.65 5.99 -13.46
N LYS A 167 -10.64 5.16 -12.41
CA LYS A 167 -11.86 4.70 -11.75
C LYS A 167 -11.61 4.45 -10.27
N GLU A 168 -12.52 4.97 -9.46
CA GLU A 168 -12.51 4.79 -8.01
C GLU A 168 -13.93 4.57 -7.50
N LYS A 169 -14.04 4.00 -6.31
CA LYS A 169 -15.32 3.79 -5.65
C LYS A 169 -15.23 4.07 -4.16
N LEU A 170 -16.12 4.90 -3.66
CA LEU A 170 -16.29 5.12 -2.22
C LEU A 170 -17.13 3.99 -1.63
N VAL A 171 -16.62 3.33 -0.60
CA VAL A 171 -17.30 2.23 0.09
C VAL A 171 -17.07 2.32 1.60
N TYR A 172 -17.95 1.66 2.35
CA TYR A 172 -17.62 1.30 3.72
C TYR A 172 -16.88 -0.05 3.72
N ALA A 173 -15.71 -0.08 4.33
CA ALA A 173 -14.92 -1.29 4.50
C ALA A 173 -14.48 -1.46 5.96
N THR A 174 -14.38 -2.69 6.39
CA THR A 174 -13.87 -3.09 7.70
C THR A 174 -13.05 -4.36 7.59
N VAL A 175 -12.57 -4.89 8.71
CA VAL A 175 -11.73 -6.10 8.74
C VAL A 175 -12.36 -7.14 9.65
N GLU A 176 -12.41 -8.40 9.19
CA GLU A 176 -12.85 -9.53 9.99
C GLU A 176 -11.75 -9.95 10.97
N LEU A 177 -12.07 -9.90 12.28
CA LEU A 177 -11.10 -10.16 13.36
C LEU A 177 -11.25 -11.54 14.01
N LYS A 178 -12.38 -12.24 13.83
CA LYS A 178 -12.73 -13.43 14.60
C LYS A 178 -12.86 -14.71 13.77
N GLY A 179 -13.06 -14.60 12.46
CA GLY A 179 -13.30 -15.74 11.58
C GLY A 179 -12.10 -16.67 11.45
N GLY A 180 -12.31 -17.99 11.54
CA GLY A 180 -11.24 -18.99 11.45
C GLY A 180 -10.52 -18.99 10.09
N PHE A 181 -11.25 -18.80 8.98
CA PHE A 181 -10.71 -18.74 7.63
C PHE A 181 -10.75 -17.33 7.02
N THR A 182 -11.41 -16.39 7.69
CA THR A 182 -11.68 -15.04 7.20
C THR A 182 -10.98 -13.96 8.03
N ARG A 183 -10.27 -14.34 9.10
CA ARG A 183 -9.50 -13.38 9.90
C ARG A 183 -8.52 -12.60 9.01
N GLY A 184 -8.56 -11.26 9.09
CA GLY A 184 -7.77 -10.37 8.26
C GLY A 184 -8.40 -10.06 6.89
N GLN A 185 -9.53 -10.69 6.54
CA GLN A 185 -10.26 -10.35 5.32
C GLN A 185 -10.80 -8.93 5.41
N MET A 186 -10.58 -8.12 4.38
CA MET A 186 -11.30 -6.87 4.21
C MET A 186 -12.74 -7.17 3.78
N VAL A 187 -13.70 -6.67 4.55
CA VAL A 187 -15.13 -6.82 4.29
C VAL A 187 -15.66 -5.50 3.76
N VAL A 188 -16.17 -5.51 2.52
CA VAL A 188 -16.73 -4.33 1.86
C VAL A 188 -18.24 -4.40 1.87
N ASP A 189 -18.90 -3.36 2.39
CA ASP A 189 -20.37 -3.22 2.35
C ASP A 189 -20.82 -2.65 0.99
N TRP A 190 -20.87 -3.53 -0.02
CA TRP A 190 -21.21 -3.15 -1.39
C TRP A 190 -22.61 -2.57 -1.55
N TYR A 191 -23.53 -2.91 -0.67
CA TYR A 191 -24.96 -2.58 -0.76
C TYR A 191 -25.43 -1.60 0.32
N GLY A 192 -24.53 -1.12 1.18
CA GLY A 192 -24.88 -0.18 2.26
C GLY A 192 -25.77 -0.79 3.36
N LEU A 193 -25.67 -2.12 3.57
CA LEU A 193 -26.50 -2.84 4.56
C LEU A 193 -26.19 -2.41 5.99
N LEU A 194 -24.97 -1.99 6.27
CA LEU A 194 -24.56 -1.51 7.59
C LEU A 194 -24.99 -0.06 7.86
N LYS A 195 -25.50 0.64 6.86
CA LYS A 195 -25.93 2.05 6.96
C LYS A 195 -24.85 2.97 7.55
N LYS A 196 -23.59 2.70 7.20
CA LYS A 196 -22.43 3.50 7.59
C LYS A 196 -21.92 4.34 6.43
N ASP A 197 -21.40 5.51 6.74
CA ASP A 197 -20.74 6.36 5.74
C ASP A 197 -19.51 5.67 5.16
N SER A 198 -19.26 5.94 3.89
CA SER A 198 -18.05 5.42 3.21
C SER A 198 -16.80 5.89 3.93
N ASN A 199 -15.85 4.98 4.16
CA ASN A 199 -14.61 5.25 4.85
C ASN A 199 -13.36 4.98 4.01
N VAL A 200 -13.51 4.37 2.83
CA VAL A 200 -12.40 4.02 1.94
C VAL A 200 -12.74 4.40 0.50
N ARG A 201 -11.79 4.98 -0.19
CA ARG A 201 -11.76 5.18 -1.63
C ARG A 201 -10.96 4.04 -2.27
N LEU A 202 -11.66 3.06 -2.85
CA LEU A 202 -11.02 1.97 -3.60
C LEU A 202 -10.50 2.50 -4.94
N LEU A 203 -9.24 2.29 -5.22
CA LEU A 203 -8.62 2.57 -6.51
C LEU A 203 -8.84 1.34 -7.41
N GLU A 204 -9.82 1.43 -8.32
CA GLU A 204 -10.23 0.27 -9.13
C GLU A 204 -9.50 0.19 -10.48
N LYS A 205 -9.20 1.35 -11.09
CA LYS A 205 -8.50 1.39 -12.37
C LYS A 205 -7.54 2.56 -12.45
N LEU A 206 -6.31 2.27 -12.86
CA LEU A 206 -5.27 3.26 -13.10
C LEU A 206 -4.89 3.29 -14.60
N ASP A 207 -4.36 4.42 -15.04
CA ASP A 207 -3.74 4.57 -16.34
C ASP A 207 -2.36 3.88 -16.35
N LEU A 208 -2.28 2.70 -16.98
CA LEU A 208 -1.04 1.93 -17.02
C LEU A 208 0.04 2.58 -17.90
N GLU A 209 -0.33 3.35 -18.93
CA GLU A 209 0.67 4.03 -19.76
C GLU A 209 1.36 5.14 -18.94
N LEU A 210 0.56 5.94 -18.22
CA LEU A 210 1.09 6.95 -17.32
C LEU A 210 1.89 6.32 -16.18
N PHE A 211 1.40 5.21 -15.59
CA PHE A 211 2.12 4.45 -14.57
C PHE A 211 3.50 4.00 -15.06
N MET A 212 3.56 3.36 -16.22
CA MET A 212 4.82 2.90 -16.81
C MET A 212 5.78 4.06 -17.07
N ALA A 213 5.27 5.20 -17.53
CA ALA A 213 6.08 6.42 -17.74
C ALA A 213 6.65 6.95 -16.41
N MET A 214 5.87 6.99 -15.34
CA MET A 214 6.32 7.40 -13.99
C MET A 214 7.38 6.43 -13.45
N MET A 215 7.18 5.14 -13.58
CA MET A 215 8.14 4.12 -13.18
C MET A 215 9.49 4.28 -13.91
N LEU A 216 9.47 4.43 -15.23
CA LEU A 216 10.69 4.68 -16.02
C LEU A 216 11.37 6.00 -15.65
N HIS A 217 10.59 7.03 -15.26
CA HIS A 217 11.14 8.30 -14.80
C HIS A 217 11.84 8.15 -13.44
N SER A 218 11.30 7.33 -12.53
CA SER A 218 11.85 7.15 -11.18
C SER A 218 13.27 6.58 -11.16
N VAL A 219 13.65 5.83 -12.19
CA VAL A 219 14.98 5.21 -12.33
C VAL A 219 15.98 5.99 -13.20
N LYS A 220 15.62 7.17 -13.65
CA LYS A 220 16.53 8.09 -14.38
C LYS A 220 17.46 8.91 -13.48
#